data_23461174d2fe84eaf48ab5f0e023ee8d
#
_entry.id   23461174d2fe84eaf48ab5f0e023ee8d
#
_cell.length_a   1.000
_cell.length_b   1.000
_cell.length_c   1.000
_cell.angle_alpha   90.00
_cell.angle_beta   90.00
_cell.angle_gamma   90.00
#
_symmetry.space_group_name_H-M   'P 1'
#
loop_
_entity.id
_entity.type
_entity.pdbx_description
1 polymer ?
#
loop_
_entity_poly.entity_id
_entity_poly.type
_entity_poly.pdbx_seq_one_letter_code
_entity_poly.pdbx_strand_id
1 'polypeptide(L)'
;VSGTSISFSTNTIAESNSSDHIALAYSPDSGSHMLIYSDEGNSSRGAARVVTVSGAGAPAVANPEVVYNSTEVQSQDVVYDTAQDKFIVFYRDAGNSYYGECAVGSISGTTITFGTSVTLLSNNTNSIKMAFDITNEKTVVSYITSGQDPTSSVISVSGTTPSIGSATTIANLSGSGQIGTVFEPQAGKIITSFDNEDTSTGQYAVGTVSGTGITYLSPVTFNADGRARYMSKGMSF
;
A
#
# COMPACT_ATOMS: atom_id res chain seq x y z
N VAL A 1 -8.42 -20.00 12.58
CA VAL A 1 -9.83 -20.20 12.22
C VAL A 1 -10.12 -21.68 12.31
N SER A 2 -11.19 -22.06 12.97
CA SER A 2 -11.66 -23.46 13.07
C SER A 2 -13.14 -23.50 12.66
N GLY A 3 -13.42 -24.15 11.53
CA GLY A 3 -14.78 -24.16 10.97
C GLY A 3 -15.26 -22.75 10.62
N THR A 4 -16.42 -22.37 11.15
CA THR A 4 -17.03 -21.04 10.94
C THR A 4 -16.69 -20.02 12.03
N SER A 5 -15.81 -20.38 12.97
CA SER A 5 -15.47 -19.53 14.12
C SER A 5 -14.08 -18.93 13.99
N ILE A 6 -13.95 -17.65 14.37
CA ILE A 6 -12.67 -16.94 14.52
C ILE A 6 -12.51 -16.64 16.02
N SER A 7 -11.34 -16.95 16.56
CA SER A 7 -10.93 -16.54 17.89
C SER A 7 -9.72 -15.62 17.80
N PHE A 8 -9.65 -14.63 18.69
CA PHE A 8 -8.54 -13.70 18.79
C PHE A 8 -7.76 -13.97 20.07
N SER A 9 -6.43 -13.86 19.97
CA SER A 9 -5.53 -13.86 21.12
C SER A 9 -5.60 -12.51 21.87
N THR A 10 -4.84 -12.41 22.94
CA THR A 10 -4.66 -11.14 23.67
C THR A 10 -4.07 -10.07 22.76
N ASN A 11 -4.58 -8.85 22.84
CA ASN A 11 -4.03 -7.71 22.10
C ASN A 11 -2.62 -7.36 22.60
N THR A 12 -1.76 -6.96 21.67
CA THR A 12 -0.46 -6.36 21.98
C THR A 12 -0.44 -4.94 21.41
N ILE A 13 0.00 -3.99 22.24
CA ILE A 13 0.13 -2.58 21.82
C ILE A 13 1.42 -2.45 21.01
N ALA A 14 1.30 -2.06 19.75
CA ALA A 14 2.43 -1.81 18.87
C ALA A 14 3.01 -0.41 19.05
N GLU A 15 2.15 0.57 19.29
CA GLU A 15 2.49 1.97 19.58
C GLU A 15 1.57 2.50 20.69
N SER A 16 2.14 3.20 21.67
CA SER A 16 1.39 3.74 22.82
C SER A 16 0.80 5.12 22.56
N ASN A 17 1.31 5.83 21.57
CA ASN A 17 0.79 7.13 21.14
C ASN A 17 -0.28 6.95 20.07
N SER A 18 -0.93 8.04 19.70
CA SER A 18 -1.83 8.06 18.55
C SER A 18 -1.09 7.70 17.27
N SER A 19 -1.70 6.89 16.43
CA SER A 19 -1.16 6.46 15.14
C SER A 19 -2.23 6.51 14.07
N ASP A 20 -1.87 6.91 12.86
CA ASP A 20 -2.77 6.97 11.71
C ASP A 20 -2.13 6.29 10.50
N HIS A 21 -2.88 6.16 9.43
CA HIS A 21 -2.43 5.60 8.14
C HIS A 21 -1.71 4.24 8.27
N ILE A 22 -2.30 3.31 9.03
CA ILE A 22 -1.70 2.03 9.39
C ILE A 22 -1.80 1.05 8.22
N ALA A 23 -0.70 0.36 7.89
CA ALA A 23 -0.68 -0.75 6.94
C ALA A 23 0.26 -1.87 7.40
N LEU A 24 0.03 -3.08 6.88
CA LEU A 24 0.76 -4.29 7.27
C LEU A 24 1.01 -5.17 6.05
N ALA A 25 2.22 -5.67 5.89
CA ALA A 25 2.56 -6.69 4.90
C ALA A 25 3.32 -7.86 5.55
N TYR A 26 3.12 -9.06 5.01
CA TYR A 26 3.77 -10.29 5.48
C TYR A 26 4.88 -10.72 4.53
N SER A 27 6.01 -11.13 5.10
CA SER A 27 7.10 -11.81 4.38
C SER A 27 7.06 -13.30 4.70
N PRO A 28 6.78 -14.17 3.72
CA PRO A 28 6.88 -15.62 3.93
C PRO A 28 8.33 -16.07 4.19
N ASP A 29 9.33 -15.36 3.68
CA ASP A 29 10.73 -15.71 3.80
C ASP A 29 11.26 -15.48 5.22
N SER A 30 10.89 -14.39 5.86
CA SER A 30 11.26 -14.11 7.25
C SER A 30 10.24 -14.62 8.28
N GLY A 31 9.03 -15.00 7.85
CA GLY A 31 7.91 -15.33 8.74
C GLY A 31 7.41 -14.14 9.58
N SER A 32 7.76 -12.92 9.18
CA SER A 32 7.49 -11.68 9.91
C SER A 32 6.63 -10.72 9.12
N HIS A 33 6.04 -9.77 9.81
CA HIS A 33 5.27 -8.69 9.19
C HIS A 33 6.00 -7.37 9.40
N MET A 34 5.93 -6.49 8.41
CA MET A 34 6.25 -5.07 8.55
C MET A 34 4.96 -4.30 8.80
N LEU A 35 4.83 -3.73 9.98
CA LEU A 35 3.79 -2.79 10.34
C LEU A 35 4.32 -1.40 10.10
N ILE A 36 3.63 -0.59 9.30
CA ILE A 36 3.94 0.83 9.10
C ILE A 36 2.80 1.70 9.62
N TYR A 37 3.12 2.90 10.06
CA TYR A 37 2.16 3.86 10.59
C TYR A 37 2.73 5.28 10.59
N SER A 38 1.84 6.28 10.64
CA SER A 38 2.17 7.66 11.01
C SER A 38 2.23 7.75 12.52
N ASP A 39 3.38 8.08 13.10
CA ASP A 39 3.57 8.26 14.54
C ASP A 39 3.18 9.70 14.93
N GLU A 40 1.93 9.89 15.32
CA GLU A 40 1.41 11.22 15.67
C GLU A 40 2.03 11.79 16.95
N GLY A 41 2.52 10.93 17.83
CA GLY A 41 3.28 11.34 19.01
C GLY A 41 4.63 11.99 18.67
N ASN A 42 5.12 11.81 17.46
CA ASN A 42 6.39 12.32 16.96
C ASN A 42 6.25 13.05 15.61
N SER A 43 5.36 14.04 15.55
CA SER A 43 5.13 14.90 14.37
C SER A 43 4.64 14.12 13.14
N SER A 44 3.87 13.07 13.34
CA SER A 44 3.28 12.22 12.27
C SER A 44 4.32 11.64 11.31
N ARG A 45 5.55 11.42 11.79
CA ARG A 45 6.63 10.83 10.99
C ARG A 45 6.29 9.41 10.55
N GLY A 46 6.86 8.96 9.45
CA GLY A 46 6.71 7.59 8.97
C GLY A 46 7.55 6.60 9.77
N ALA A 47 6.92 5.67 10.45
CA ALA A 47 7.56 4.68 11.31
C ALA A 47 7.15 3.24 10.97
N ALA A 48 8.02 2.29 11.31
CA ALA A 48 7.81 0.87 11.08
C ALA A 48 8.24 0.02 12.28
N ARG A 49 7.54 -1.12 12.46
CA ARG A 49 7.91 -2.15 13.46
C ARG A 49 7.81 -3.54 12.86
N VAL A 50 8.61 -4.46 13.37
CA VAL A 50 8.45 -5.89 13.06
C VAL A 50 7.38 -6.48 13.97
N VAL A 51 6.44 -7.19 13.38
CA VAL A 51 5.45 -7.99 14.09
C VAL A 51 5.66 -9.47 13.75
N THR A 52 5.80 -10.30 14.77
CA THR A 52 5.92 -11.75 14.62
C THR A 52 4.74 -12.44 15.30
N VAL A 53 4.29 -13.55 14.73
CA VAL A 53 3.23 -14.37 15.30
C VAL A 53 3.75 -15.80 15.41
N SER A 54 3.76 -16.38 16.61
CA SER A 54 4.18 -17.76 16.86
C SER A 54 2.99 -18.61 17.33
N GLY A 55 2.57 -19.57 16.50
CA GLY A 55 1.47 -20.49 16.84
C GLY A 55 0.16 -19.73 17.16
N ALA A 56 -0.51 -20.15 18.25
CA ALA A 56 -1.75 -19.51 18.74
C ALA A 56 -1.50 -18.37 19.75
N GLY A 57 -0.25 -17.91 19.87
CA GLY A 57 0.16 -16.89 20.83
C GLY A 57 -0.21 -15.46 20.43
N ALA A 58 -0.08 -14.53 21.37
CA ALA A 58 -0.17 -13.12 21.09
C ALA A 58 0.94 -12.67 20.14
N PRO A 59 0.69 -11.69 19.25
CA PRO A 59 1.73 -11.15 18.40
C PRO A 59 2.82 -10.49 19.25
N ALA A 60 4.07 -10.66 18.86
CA ALA A 60 5.21 -9.93 19.44
C ALA A 60 5.57 -8.76 18.53
N VAL A 61 5.75 -7.58 19.12
CA VAL A 61 6.16 -6.36 18.42
C VAL A 61 7.57 -6.02 18.83
N ALA A 62 8.46 -5.89 17.86
CA ALA A 62 9.86 -5.59 18.11
C ALA A 62 10.08 -4.09 18.42
N ASN A 63 11.06 -3.83 19.28
CA ASN A 63 11.57 -2.50 19.60
C ASN A 63 13.07 -2.45 19.28
N PRO A 64 13.60 -1.27 18.92
CA PRO A 64 12.89 -0.01 18.71
C PRO A 64 12.10 0.05 17.39
N GLU A 65 11.27 1.07 17.24
CA GLU A 65 10.72 1.42 15.94
C GLU A 65 11.83 1.92 15.01
N VAL A 66 11.59 1.81 13.70
CA VAL A 66 12.50 2.32 12.67
C VAL A 66 11.78 3.39 11.86
N VAL A 67 12.36 4.59 11.78
CA VAL A 67 11.83 5.72 11.02
C VAL A 67 12.29 5.60 9.58
N TYR A 68 11.36 5.57 8.61
CA TYR A 68 11.66 5.61 7.18
C TYR A 68 11.46 6.99 6.56
N ASN A 69 10.70 7.87 7.23
CA ASN A 69 10.59 9.28 6.89
C ASN A 69 10.48 10.15 8.16
N SER A 70 11.29 11.20 8.26
CA SER A 70 11.36 12.05 9.44
C SER A 70 10.32 13.18 9.46
N THR A 71 9.64 13.41 8.35
CA THR A 71 8.57 14.39 8.21
C THR A 71 7.20 13.72 8.27
N GLU A 72 6.14 14.52 8.30
CA GLU A 72 4.78 14.02 8.34
C GLU A 72 4.46 13.16 7.11
N VAL A 73 3.97 11.94 7.36
CA VAL A 73 3.53 11.00 6.34
C VAL A 73 2.01 10.87 6.37
N GLN A 74 1.42 10.99 5.20
CA GLN A 74 -0.01 10.82 4.99
C GLN A 74 -0.25 9.78 3.89
N SER A 75 -1.37 9.06 3.95
CA SER A 75 -1.78 8.11 2.93
C SER A 75 -0.64 7.20 2.48
N GLN A 76 -0.49 6.06 3.11
CA GLN A 76 0.58 5.12 2.85
C GLN A 76 0.07 3.69 2.69
N ASP A 77 0.86 2.86 2.03
CA ASP A 77 0.65 1.42 1.97
C ASP A 77 1.99 0.68 1.91
N VAL A 78 1.98 -0.61 2.21
CA VAL A 78 3.14 -1.50 2.16
C VAL A 78 2.76 -2.81 1.51
N VAL A 79 3.64 -3.31 0.65
CA VAL A 79 3.57 -4.67 0.08
C VAL A 79 4.90 -5.37 0.23
N TYR A 80 4.88 -6.70 0.17
CA TYR A 80 6.08 -7.52 0.10
C TYR A 80 6.29 -8.00 -1.35
N ASP A 81 7.46 -7.68 -1.88
CA ASP A 81 7.95 -8.15 -3.17
C ASP A 81 8.68 -9.47 -2.95
N THR A 82 8.02 -10.58 -3.31
CA THR A 82 8.57 -11.93 -3.14
C THR A 82 9.72 -12.24 -4.09
N ALA A 83 9.86 -11.50 -5.20
CA ALA A 83 10.94 -11.70 -6.16
C ALA A 83 12.25 -11.08 -5.70
N GLN A 84 12.18 -10.00 -4.94
CA GLN A 84 13.35 -9.26 -4.44
C GLN A 84 13.60 -9.48 -2.94
N ASP A 85 12.71 -10.17 -2.22
CA ASP A 85 12.73 -10.29 -0.75
C ASP A 85 12.78 -8.90 -0.09
N LYS A 86 11.84 -8.04 -0.47
CA LYS A 86 11.78 -6.65 0.00
C LYS A 86 10.37 -6.20 0.34
N PHE A 87 10.29 -5.33 1.35
CA PHE A 87 9.10 -4.53 1.61
C PHE A 87 9.20 -3.21 0.85
N ILE A 88 8.14 -2.89 0.13
CA ILE A 88 8.01 -1.63 -0.59
C ILE A 88 6.99 -0.79 0.15
N VAL A 89 7.42 0.34 0.69
CA VAL A 89 6.57 1.33 1.36
C VAL A 89 6.42 2.51 0.42
N PHE A 90 5.20 2.84 0.04
CA PHE A 90 4.90 4.02 -0.74
C PHE A 90 4.00 4.95 0.07
N TYR A 91 4.34 6.24 0.12
CA TYR A 91 3.69 7.20 0.98
C TYR A 91 3.67 8.60 0.39
N ARG A 92 2.76 9.43 0.89
CA ARG A 92 2.68 10.86 0.64
C ARG A 92 3.47 11.60 1.68
N ASP A 93 4.50 12.34 1.26
CA ASP A 93 5.35 13.14 2.15
C ASP A 93 4.85 14.59 2.22
N ALA A 94 4.29 14.97 3.36
CA ALA A 94 3.85 16.35 3.60
C ALA A 94 5.02 17.32 3.69
N GLY A 95 6.20 16.86 4.13
CA GLY A 95 7.44 17.65 4.17
C GLY A 95 8.04 17.90 2.79
N ASN A 96 7.65 17.13 1.78
CA ASN A 96 8.09 17.27 0.40
C ASN A 96 6.92 17.59 -0.54
N SER A 97 6.19 18.65 -0.30
CA SER A 97 5.11 19.15 -1.17
C SER A 97 4.02 18.11 -1.45
N TYR A 98 3.81 17.15 -0.53
CA TYR A 98 2.86 16.05 -0.68
C TYR A 98 3.16 15.12 -1.86
N TYR A 99 4.40 15.01 -2.26
CA TYR A 99 4.85 14.11 -3.32
C TYR A 99 4.77 12.64 -2.90
N GLY A 100 4.70 11.77 -3.90
CA GLY A 100 4.74 10.33 -3.70
C GLY A 100 6.18 9.85 -3.56
N GLU A 101 6.52 9.32 -2.39
CA GLU A 101 7.84 8.77 -2.08
C GLU A 101 7.80 7.27 -1.82
N CYS A 102 8.94 6.64 -2.04
CA CYS A 102 9.09 5.21 -1.85
C CYS A 102 10.34 4.90 -1.02
N ALA A 103 10.17 4.09 0.01
CA ALA A 103 11.24 3.48 0.78
C ALA A 103 11.21 1.96 0.60
N VAL A 104 12.37 1.35 0.38
CA VAL A 104 12.51 -0.10 0.23
C VAL A 104 13.25 -0.64 1.44
N GLY A 105 12.64 -1.60 2.14
CA GLY A 105 13.19 -2.17 3.36
C GLY A 105 13.28 -3.69 3.35
N SER A 106 14.05 -4.24 4.27
CA SER A 106 14.14 -5.66 4.57
C SER A 106 14.10 -5.92 6.07
N ILE A 107 13.65 -7.11 6.44
CA ILE A 107 13.64 -7.59 7.83
C ILE A 107 14.71 -8.68 7.98
N SER A 108 15.51 -8.56 9.03
CA SER A 108 16.41 -9.61 9.49
C SER A 108 16.21 -9.82 10.99
N GLY A 109 15.64 -10.97 11.37
CA GLY A 109 15.17 -11.23 12.72
C GLY A 109 14.11 -10.21 13.16
N THR A 110 14.46 -9.34 14.11
CA THR A 110 13.59 -8.28 14.63
C THR A 110 14.00 -6.88 14.17
N THR A 111 14.93 -6.78 13.22
CA THR A 111 15.50 -5.52 12.75
C THR A 111 15.01 -5.20 11.34
N ILE A 112 14.52 -3.98 11.15
CA ILE A 112 14.21 -3.42 9.83
C ILE A 112 15.38 -2.55 9.38
N THR A 113 15.74 -2.65 8.10
CA THR A 113 16.69 -1.74 7.46
C THR A 113 16.04 -1.17 6.21
N PHE A 114 15.98 0.14 6.07
CA PHE A 114 15.52 0.83 4.87
C PHE A 114 16.71 1.36 4.06
N GLY A 115 16.57 1.33 2.73
CA GLY A 115 17.39 2.14 1.84
C GLY A 115 16.97 3.61 1.88
N THR A 116 17.67 4.45 1.11
CA THR A 116 17.30 5.86 0.97
C THR A 116 15.95 5.98 0.28
N SER A 117 15.06 6.78 0.84
CA SER A 117 13.78 7.12 0.20
C SER A 117 13.98 7.90 -1.09
N VAL A 118 13.15 7.65 -2.06
CA VAL A 118 13.20 8.26 -3.39
C VAL A 118 11.85 8.86 -3.74
N THR A 119 11.83 10.13 -4.15
CA THR A 119 10.64 10.75 -4.74
C THR A 119 10.37 10.10 -6.11
N LEU A 120 9.28 9.35 -6.23
CA LEU A 120 8.89 8.70 -7.48
C LEU A 120 7.84 9.50 -8.24
N LEU A 121 6.98 10.26 -7.55
CA LEU A 121 5.94 11.09 -8.15
C LEU A 121 6.06 12.52 -7.65
N SER A 122 6.44 13.44 -8.53
CA SER A 122 6.57 14.88 -8.22
C SER A 122 5.22 15.62 -8.34
N ASN A 123 4.16 15.00 -7.87
CA ASN A 123 2.82 15.58 -7.78
C ASN A 123 2.14 15.12 -6.49
N ASN A 124 1.11 15.84 -6.07
CA ASN A 124 0.34 15.49 -4.89
C ASN A 124 -0.40 14.15 -5.13
N THR A 125 -0.21 13.19 -4.23
CA THR A 125 -0.81 11.86 -4.28
C THR A 125 -1.67 11.59 -3.05
N ASN A 126 -2.86 11.09 -3.25
CA ASN A 126 -3.79 10.74 -2.17
C ASN A 126 -4.27 9.30 -2.27
N SER A 127 -4.87 8.79 -1.21
CA SER A 127 -5.55 7.48 -1.19
C SER A 127 -4.70 6.35 -1.78
N ILE A 128 -3.45 6.26 -1.34
CA ILE A 128 -2.46 5.29 -1.86
C ILE A 128 -2.85 3.86 -1.49
N LYS A 129 -2.86 2.96 -2.50
CA LYS A 129 -2.99 1.51 -2.32
C LYS A 129 -2.04 0.79 -3.25
N MET A 130 -1.50 -0.34 -2.77
CA MET A 130 -0.56 -1.15 -3.54
C MET A 130 -0.96 -2.62 -3.61
N ALA A 131 -0.54 -3.27 -4.69
CA ALA A 131 -0.60 -4.72 -4.84
C ALA A 131 0.69 -5.22 -5.51
N PHE A 132 1.16 -6.38 -5.07
CA PHE A 132 2.27 -7.08 -5.73
C PHE A 132 1.72 -8.08 -6.73
N ASP A 133 2.10 -7.90 -8.00
CA ASP A 133 1.81 -8.82 -9.11
C ASP A 133 2.88 -9.91 -9.14
N ILE A 134 2.56 -11.07 -8.59
CA ILE A 134 3.48 -12.21 -8.52
C ILE A 134 3.77 -12.83 -9.90
N THR A 135 2.93 -12.57 -10.91
CA THR A 135 3.10 -13.09 -12.26
C THR A 135 4.16 -12.31 -13.03
N ASN A 136 4.16 -10.99 -12.88
CA ASN A 136 5.10 -10.10 -13.56
C ASN A 136 6.25 -9.64 -12.64
N GLU A 137 6.24 -10.04 -11.36
CA GLU A 137 7.22 -9.63 -10.34
C GLU A 137 7.32 -8.10 -10.24
N LYS A 138 6.18 -7.44 -10.12
CA LYS A 138 6.06 -5.99 -10.07
C LYS A 138 5.08 -5.53 -9.01
N THR A 139 5.40 -4.40 -8.40
CA THR A 139 4.45 -3.70 -7.54
C THR A 139 3.65 -2.69 -8.35
N VAL A 140 2.34 -2.70 -8.20
CA VAL A 140 1.46 -1.65 -8.72
C VAL A 140 1.06 -0.74 -7.57
N VAL A 141 1.31 0.55 -7.71
CA VAL A 141 0.77 1.60 -6.83
C VAL A 141 -0.38 2.29 -7.54
N SER A 142 -1.52 2.37 -6.88
CA SER A 142 -2.69 3.12 -7.32
C SER A 142 -2.94 4.27 -6.35
N TYR A 143 -3.27 5.43 -6.88
CA TYR A 143 -3.42 6.67 -6.12
C TYR A 143 -4.40 7.63 -6.80
N ILE A 144 -4.87 8.61 -6.05
CA ILE A 144 -5.66 9.71 -6.58
C ILE A 144 -4.73 10.91 -6.77
N THR A 145 -4.72 11.47 -7.97
CA THR A 145 -3.92 12.67 -8.30
C THR A 145 -4.54 13.96 -7.71
N SER A 146 -3.82 15.07 -7.77
CA SER A 146 -4.37 16.38 -7.44
C SER A 146 -5.54 16.79 -8.34
N GLY A 147 -5.60 16.23 -9.56
CA GLY A 147 -6.73 16.37 -10.48
C GLY A 147 -7.92 15.47 -10.14
N GLN A 148 -7.79 14.68 -9.05
CA GLN A 148 -8.79 13.71 -8.57
C GLN A 148 -9.02 12.52 -9.49
N ASP A 149 -8.08 12.25 -10.40
CA ASP A 149 -8.12 11.08 -11.28
C ASP A 149 -7.53 9.85 -10.58
N PRO A 150 -8.25 8.70 -10.57
CA PRO A 150 -7.66 7.43 -10.19
C PRO A 150 -6.59 7.02 -11.22
N THR A 151 -5.39 6.80 -10.73
CA THR A 151 -4.19 6.59 -11.54
C THR A 151 -3.38 5.45 -10.96
N SER A 152 -2.68 4.70 -11.82
CA SER A 152 -1.74 3.66 -11.37
C SER A 152 -0.40 3.78 -12.08
N SER A 153 0.64 3.33 -11.39
CA SER A 153 2.00 3.19 -11.94
C SER A 153 2.62 1.89 -11.47
N VAL A 154 3.60 1.39 -12.22
CA VAL A 154 4.33 0.17 -11.89
C VAL A 154 5.66 0.54 -11.24
N ILE A 155 5.93 -0.02 -10.08
CA ILE A 155 7.20 0.11 -9.36
C ILE A 155 8.05 -1.12 -9.62
N SER A 156 9.32 -0.91 -9.94
CA SER A 156 10.36 -1.93 -10.03
C SER A 156 11.44 -1.62 -8.99
N VAL A 157 12.01 -2.66 -8.38
CA VAL A 157 13.05 -2.52 -7.36
C VAL A 157 14.32 -3.23 -7.82
N SER A 158 15.47 -2.62 -7.58
CA SER A 158 16.79 -3.24 -7.74
C SER A 158 17.60 -3.01 -6.46
N GLY A 159 17.79 -4.07 -5.67
CA GLY A 159 18.34 -3.96 -4.33
C GLY A 159 17.42 -3.13 -3.41
N THR A 160 17.84 -1.94 -3.03
CA THR A 160 17.02 -0.99 -2.24
C THR A 160 16.62 0.26 -3.03
N THR A 161 16.84 0.27 -4.34
CA THR A 161 16.55 1.42 -5.21
C THR A 161 15.26 1.17 -5.98
N PRO A 162 14.17 1.90 -5.68
CA PRO A 162 12.93 1.84 -6.45
C PRO A 162 13.01 2.70 -7.71
N SER A 163 12.25 2.31 -8.73
CA SER A 163 11.98 3.10 -9.94
C SER A 163 10.51 2.97 -10.31
N ILE A 164 9.96 3.96 -11.01
CA ILE A 164 8.55 3.97 -11.39
C ILE A 164 8.39 4.12 -12.90
N GLY A 165 7.46 3.37 -13.47
CA GLY A 165 7.04 3.50 -14.86
C GLY A 165 6.05 4.64 -15.07
N SER A 166 5.63 4.82 -16.31
CA SER A 166 4.67 5.87 -16.68
C SER A 166 3.33 5.68 -15.96
N ALA A 167 2.75 6.79 -15.52
CA ALA A 167 1.42 6.81 -14.93
C ALA A 167 0.34 6.50 -15.98
N THR A 168 -0.64 5.71 -15.60
CA THR A 168 -1.82 5.40 -16.41
C THR A 168 -3.06 5.85 -15.66
N THR A 169 -3.76 6.84 -16.19
CA THR A 169 -5.07 7.28 -15.68
C THR A 169 -6.11 6.22 -16.00
N ILE A 170 -6.86 5.78 -14.98
CA ILE A 170 -7.90 4.75 -15.10
C ILE A 170 -9.21 5.37 -15.61
N ALA A 171 -9.53 6.55 -15.11
CA ALA A 171 -10.67 7.34 -15.54
C ALA A 171 -10.36 8.84 -15.36
N ASN A 172 -10.85 9.68 -16.26
CA ASN A 172 -10.78 11.14 -16.10
C ASN A 172 -12.02 11.59 -15.36
N LEU A 173 -11.85 12.04 -14.13
CA LEU A 173 -12.93 12.42 -13.23
C LEU A 173 -12.72 13.84 -12.71
N SER A 174 -13.82 14.51 -12.34
CA SER A 174 -13.75 15.76 -11.58
C SER A 174 -13.75 15.52 -10.05
N GLY A 175 -13.94 14.27 -9.62
CA GLY A 175 -13.92 13.85 -8.23
C GLY A 175 -13.73 12.35 -8.05
N SER A 176 -12.71 11.98 -7.28
CA SER A 176 -12.51 10.64 -6.73
C SER A 176 -11.75 10.77 -5.40
N GLY A 177 -12.27 10.19 -4.34
CA GLY A 177 -11.70 10.33 -3.00
C GLY A 177 -11.05 9.05 -2.47
N GLN A 178 -11.43 7.90 -2.99
CA GLN A 178 -11.01 6.59 -2.47
C GLN A 178 -10.59 5.65 -3.59
N ILE A 179 -9.58 4.84 -3.30
CA ILE A 179 -9.09 3.82 -4.22
C ILE A 179 -8.80 2.53 -3.46
N GLY A 180 -8.99 1.39 -4.10
CA GLY A 180 -8.60 0.07 -3.63
C GLY A 180 -7.88 -0.68 -4.75
N THR A 181 -6.84 -1.45 -4.41
CA THR A 181 -6.06 -2.20 -5.41
C THR A 181 -5.71 -3.58 -4.86
N VAL A 182 -5.90 -4.59 -5.70
CA VAL A 182 -5.59 -6.00 -5.39
C VAL A 182 -5.07 -6.71 -6.63
N PHE A 183 -4.17 -7.67 -6.41
CA PHE A 183 -3.76 -8.62 -7.44
C PHE A 183 -4.70 -9.83 -7.44
N GLU A 184 -5.18 -10.22 -8.62
CA GLU A 184 -5.98 -11.42 -8.85
C GLU A 184 -5.08 -12.51 -9.47
N PRO A 185 -4.73 -13.57 -8.70
CA PRO A 185 -3.67 -14.49 -9.08
C PRO A 185 -4.06 -15.49 -10.19
N GLN A 186 -5.35 -15.83 -10.35
CA GLN A 186 -5.76 -16.81 -11.35
C GLN A 186 -5.67 -16.25 -12.78
N ALA A 187 -6.05 -15.00 -12.97
CA ALA A 187 -5.97 -14.32 -14.26
C ALA A 187 -4.68 -13.52 -14.44
N GLY A 188 -3.88 -13.33 -13.39
CA GLY A 188 -2.68 -12.49 -13.42
C GLY A 188 -3.02 -11.02 -13.71
N LYS A 189 -4.00 -10.46 -13.01
CA LYS A 189 -4.52 -9.12 -13.24
C LYS A 189 -4.52 -8.28 -11.98
N ILE A 190 -4.44 -6.97 -12.17
CA ILE A 190 -4.71 -5.98 -11.13
C ILE A 190 -6.17 -5.57 -11.23
N ILE A 191 -6.85 -5.55 -10.10
CA ILE A 191 -8.20 -4.97 -10.00
C ILE A 191 -8.08 -3.71 -9.16
N THR A 192 -8.44 -2.58 -9.75
CA THR A 192 -8.46 -1.29 -9.05
C THR A 192 -9.89 -0.78 -8.99
N SER A 193 -10.39 -0.58 -7.77
CA SER A 193 -11.70 -0.01 -7.49
C SER A 193 -11.57 1.44 -7.05
N PHE A 194 -12.53 2.27 -7.37
CA PHE A 194 -12.56 3.69 -7.00
C PHE A 194 -13.99 4.22 -6.93
N ASP A 195 -14.18 5.32 -6.20
CA ASP A 195 -15.42 6.07 -6.26
C ASP A 195 -15.38 7.07 -7.42
N ASN A 196 -16.44 7.09 -8.20
CA ASN A 196 -16.65 8.08 -9.24
C ASN A 196 -17.65 9.12 -8.70
N GLU A 197 -17.15 10.28 -8.30
CA GLU A 197 -17.96 11.36 -7.75
C GLU A 197 -18.84 12.03 -8.79
N ASP A 198 -18.46 12.03 -10.07
CA ASP A 198 -19.23 12.63 -11.16
C ASP A 198 -20.56 11.93 -11.37
N THR A 199 -20.58 10.62 -11.17
CA THR A 199 -21.78 9.79 -11.30
C THR A 199 -22.33 9.29 -9.97
N SER A 200 -21.63 9.57 -8.85
CA SER A 200 -21.91 9.05 -7.50
C SER A 200 -21.99 7.52 -7.47
N THR A 201 -21.08 6.83 -8.16
CA THR A 201 -21.05 5.36 -8.28
C THR A 201 -19.75 4.78 -7.79
N GLY A 202 -19.76 3.50 -7.39
CA GLY A 202 -18.56 2.70 -7.19
C GLY A 202 -18.19 2.00 -8.50
N GLN A 203 -16.94 2.12 -8.93
CA GLN A 203 -16.42 1.52 -10.15
C GLN A 203 -15.16 0.70 -9.88
N TYR A 204 -14.85 -0.23 -10.78
CA TYR A 204 -13.57 -0.93 -10.83
C TYR A 204 -13.09 -1.06 -12.28
N ALA A 205 -11.79 -1.20 -12.44
CA ALA A 205 -11.16 -1.50 -13.72
C ALA A 205 -10.17 -2.66 -13.56
N VAL A 206 -10.00 -3.44 -14.64
CA VAL A 206 -9.08 -4.57 -14.69
C VAL A 206 -7.83 -4.14 -15.45
N GLY A 207 -6.68 -4.21 -14.78
CA GLY A 207 -5.37 -3.83 -15.28
C GLY A 207 -4.51 -5.02 -15.69
N THR A 208 -3.72 -4.84 -16.73
CA THR A 208 -2.68 -5.78 -17.17
C THR A 208 -1.33 -5.11 -17.09
N VAL A 209 -0.42 -5.67 -16.29
CA VAL A 209 0.97 -5.22 -16.20
C VAL A 209 1.77 -5.79 -17.37
N SER A 210 2.62 -4.96 -17.97
CA SER A 210 3.60 -5.37 -18.99
C SER A 210 4.86 -4.53 -18.86
N GLY A 211 5.97 -5.15 -18.49
CA GLY A 211 7.22 -4.45 -18.21
C GLY A 211 7.08 -3.45 -17.07
N THR A 212 7.27 -2.16 -17.36
CA THR A 212 7.13 -1.06 -16.42
C THR A 212 5.80 -0.29 -16.58
N GLY A 213 4.88 -0.80 -17.38
CA GLY A 213 3.59 -0.17 -17.65
C GLY A 213 2.41 -1.01 -17.20
N ILE A 214 1.26 -0.37 -17.07
CA ILE A 214 -0.02 -1.02 -16.83
C ILE A 214 -1.06 -0.44 -17.78
N THR A 215 -1.95 -1.28 -18.30
CA THR A 215 -3.08 -0.84 -19.15
C THR A 215 -4.38 -1.33 -18.53
N TYR A 216 -5.43 -0.54 -18.59
CA TYR A 216 -6.73 -0.87 -18.02
C TYR A 216 -7.80 -1.06 -19.09
N LEU A 217 -8.72 -1.98 -18.85
CA LEU A 217 -10.01 -2.04 -19.55
C LEU A 217 -10.90 -0.88 -19.05
N SER A 218 -11.93 -0.56 -19.82
CA SER A 218 -12.92 0.45 -19.41
C SER A 218 -13.51 0.11 -18.04
N PRO A 219 -13.68 1.09 -17.14
CA PRO A 219 -14.27 0.86 -15.83
C PRO A 219 -15.70 0.31 -15.91
N VAL A 220 -16.05 -0.51 -14.92
CA VAL A 220 -17.36 -1.14 -14.76
C VAL A 220 -17.95 -0.68 -13.43
N THR A 221 -19.21 -0.26 -13.45
CA THR A 221 -19.96 0.12 -12.24
C THR A 221 -20.39 -1.14 -11.48
N PHE A 222 -20.03 -1.24 -10.19
CA PHE A 222 -20.48 -2.30 -9.30
C PHE A 222 -21.52 -1.81 -8.27
N ASN A 223 -21.59 -0.50 -8.03
CA ASN A 223 -22.59 0.11 -7.17
C ASN A 223 -23.13 1.37 -7.86
N ALA A 224 -24.41 1.34 -8.23
CA ALA A 224 -25.11 2.45 -8.89
C ALA A 224 -25.93 3.32 -7.92
N ASP A 225 -26.10 2.88 -6.67
CA ASP A 225 -27.03 3.49 -5.71
C ASP A 225 -26.35 4.47 -4.72
N GLY A 226 -25.16 4.96 -5.05
CA GLY A 226 -24.43 5.91 -4.24
C GLY A 226 -22.92 5.70 -4.25
N ARG A 227 -22.18 6.63 -3.62
CA ARG A 227 -20.73 6.59 -3.56
C ARG A 227 -20.22 5.37 -2.78
N ALA A 228 -19.23 4.70 -3.31
CA ALA A 228 -18.47 3.68 -2.61
C ALA A 228 -17.40 4.35 -1.74
N ARG A 229 -17.75 4.66 -0.49
CA ARG A 229 -16.83 5.30 0.47
C ARG A 229 -16.04 4.24 1.26
N TYR A 230 -14.84 4.61 1.68
CA TYR A 230 -13.97 3.78 2.55
C TYR A 230 -13.56 2.44 1.91
N MET A 231 -13.20 2.47 0.63
CA MET A 231 -12.64 1.29 -0.01
C MET A 231 -11.29 0.96 0.62
N SER A 232 -11.22 -0.22 1.22
CA SER A 232 -9.98 -0.75 1.78
C SER A 232 -9.32 -1.72 0.82
N LYS A 233 -8.04 -2.00 1.06
CA LYS A 233 -7.32 -3.06 0.36
C LYS A 233 -8.08 -4.37 0.51
N GLY A 234 -8.44 -5.00 -0.59
CA GLY A 234 -8.98 -6.35 -0.59
C GLY A 234 -7.93 -7.33 -0.05
N MET A 235 -8.37 -8.49 0.43
CA MET A 235 -7.46 -9.55 0.83
C MET A 235 -6.63 -9.99 -0.38
N SER A 236 -5.31 -9.95 -0.24
CA SER A 236 -4.40 -10.70 -1.12
C SER A 236 -4.37 -12.16 -0.66
N PHE A 237 -4.58 -13.06 -1.58
CA PHE A 237 -4.43 -14.48 -1.32
C PHE A 237 -2.97 -14.89 -1.45
#